data_3b4477039ca39efc49dfd5ed4a87d4fd
#
_entry.id   3b4477039ca39efc49dfd5ed4a87d4fd
#
_cell.length_a   1.000
_cell.length_b   1.000
_cell.length_c   1.000
_cell.angle_alpha   90.00
_cell.angle_beta   90.00
_cell.angle_gamma   90.00
#
_symmetry.space_group_name_H-M   'P 1'
#
loop_
_entity.id
_entity.type
_entity.pdbx_description
1 polymer ?
#
loop_
_entity_poly.entity_id
_entity_poly.type
_entity_poly.pdbx_seq_one_letter_code
_entity_poly.pdbx_strand_id
1 'polypeptide(L)'
;IVGHDSVFLATEDGGQTWSVVLDGRSLLTLLKNYYSSANDLEEFESESMLREFELAMSTSSDPDVMATPFLDAYINAQGEGYVVGAFGMILRTIDNGLHWEPWIQRTDNDRRMHLYSVSMSGAETFISGEQGLVMRLDDEAQRFIRTPTPYTGTFFGVQASADAVLVYGLRGNLYASKDQGETWTKVETGQESSIVQSLPLSKGRALMISQ
;
A
#
# COMPACT_ATOMS: atom_id res chain seq x y z
N ILE A 1 -9.56 -9.11 -4.51
CA ILE A 1 -8.93 -9.88 -3.41
C ILE A 1 -7.44 -9.92 -3.66
N VAL A 2 -6.65 -9.61 -2.63
CA VAL A 2 -5.19 -9.70 -2.66
C VAL A 2 -4.72 -10.67 -1.57
N GLY A 3 -3.51 -11.24 -1.73
CA GLY A 3 -3.01 -12.19 -0.74
C GLY A 3 -1.59 -12.70 -0.98
N HIS A 4 -1.28 -13.87 -0.43
CA HIS A 4 0.01 -14.55 -0.56
C HIS A 4 0.41 -14.79 -2.02
N ASP A 5 1.71 -14.99 -2.23
CA ASP A 5 2.30 -15.32 -3.53
C ASP A 5 1.98 -14.30 -4.63
N SER A 6 1.84 -13.04 -4.24
CA SER A 6 1.49 -11.91 -5.12
C SER A 6 0.18 -12.12 -5.89
N VAL A 7 -0.74 -12.92 -5.33
CA VAL A 7 -2.03 -13.18 -5.97
C VAL A 7 -2.92 -11.95 -5.85
N PHE A 8 -3.43 -11.51 -7.00
CA PHE A 8 -4.46 -10.48 -7.10
C PHE A 8 -5.59 -10.98 -8.01
N LEU A 9 -6.78 -11.09 -7.44
CA LEU A 9 -7.99 -11.53 -8.10
C LEU A 9 -8.97 -10.37 -8.27
N ALA A 10 -9.61 -10.26 -9.43
CA ALA A 10 -10.70 -9.32 -9.70
C ALA A 10 -11.98 -10.05 -10.11
N THR A 11 -13.11 -9.38 -9.90
CA THR A 11 -14.44 -9.82 -10.34
C THR A 11 -15.13 -8.67 -11.05
N GLU A 12 -15.90 -8.97 -12.10
CA GLU A 12 -16.71 -8.02 -12.86
C GLU A 12 -18.22 -8.27 -12.66
N ASP A 13 -18.58 -9.32 -11.94
CA ASP A 13 -19.96 -9.79 -11.76
C ASP A 13 -20.43 -9.82 -10.30
N GLY A 14 -19.79 -9.02 -9.44
CA GLY A 14 -20.14 -8.93 -8.02
C GLY A 14 -19.72 -10.14 -7.20
N GLY A 15 -18.64 -10.82 -7.59
CA GLY A 15 -18.04 -11.92 -6.85
C GLY A 15 -18.53 -13.31 -7.25
N GLN A 16 -19.29 -13.44 -8.35
CA GLN A 16 -19.75 -14.74 -8.84
C GLN A 16 -18.62 -15.49 -9.54
N THR A 17 -17.79 -14.77 -10.32
CA THR A 17 -16.57 -15.31 -10.92
C THR A 17 -15.37 -14.41 -10.59
N TRP A 18 -14.18 -15.00 -10.57
CA TRP A 18 -12.93 -14.33 -10.26
C TRP A 18 -11.87 -14.67 -11.30
N SER A 19 -11.15 -13.66 -11.74
CA SER A 19 -10.01 -13.80 -12.64
C SER A 19 -8.71 -13.41 -11.93
N VAL A 20 -7.62 -14.08 -12.29
CA VAL A 20 -6.27 -13.70 -11.83
C VAL A 20 -5.82 -12.48 -12.61
N VAL A 21 -5.55 -11.38 -11.90
CA VAL A 21 -4.98 -10.14 -12.46
C VAL A 21 -3.46 -10.22 -12.43
N LEU A 22 -2.92 -10.60 -11.27
CA LEU A 22 -1.48 -10.82 -11.06
C LEU A 22 -1.28 -12.08 -10.21
N ASP A 23 -0.15 -12.74 -10.46
CA ASP A 23 0.45 -13.78 -9.64
C ASP A 23 1.96 -13.53 -9.54
N GLY A 24 2.68 -14.36 -8.79
CA GLY A 24 4.10 -14.15 -8.59
C GLY A 24 4.96 -14.23 -9.85
N ARG A 25 4.52 -14.96 -10.90
CA ARG A 25 5.25 -15.05 -12.19
C ARG A 25 5.04 -13.80 -13.03
N SER A 26 3.79 -13.38 -13.15
CA SER A 26 3.43 -12.16 -13.89
C SER A 26 3.98 -10.92 -13.20
N LEU A 27 3.97 -10.86 -11.87
CA LEU A 27 4.58 -9.77 -11.10
C LEU A 27 6.10 -9.70 -11.36
N LEU A 28 6.83 -10.82 -11.27
CA LEU A 28 8.27 -10.82 -11.53
C LEU A 28 8.59 -10.35 -12.95
N THR A 29 7.80 -10.79 -13.93
CA THR A 29 7.93 -10.37 -15.33
C THR A 29 7.66 -8.86 -15.48
N LEU A 30 6.60 -8.36 -14.84
CA LEU A 30 6.25 -6.94 -14.83
C LEU A 30 7.40 -6.09 -14.29
N LEU A 31 7.93 -6.45 -13.10
CA LEU A 31 9.02 -5.74 -12.46
C LEU A 31 10.30 -5.71 -13.33
N LYS A 32 10.72 -6.87 -13.85
CA LYS A 32 11.89 -6.97 -14.70
C LYS A 32 11.75 -6.14 -15.98
N ASN A 33 10.60 -6.24 -16.66
CA ASN A 33 10.37 -5.48 -17.88
C ASN A 33 10.36 -3.98 -17.62
N TYR A 34 9.68 -3.54 -16.57
CA TYR A 34 9.62 -2.12 -16.21
C TYR A 34 11.01 -1.55 -15.95
N TYR A 35 11.76 -2.13 -15.00
CA TYR A 35 13.06 -1.60 -14.62
C TYR A 35 14.16 -1.83 -15.67
N SER A 36 13.98 -2.73 -16.62
CA SER A 36 14.90 -2.88 -17.77
C SER A 36 14.65 -1.85 -18.88
N SER A 37 13.48 -1.21 -18.92
CA SER A 37 13.08 -0.31 -20.00
C SER A 37 12.60 1.08 -19.54
N ALA A 38 12.66 1.35 -18.23
CA ALA A 38 12.22 2.63 -17.66
C ALA A 38 13.13 3.77 -18.16
N ASN A 39 12.51 4.72 -18.88
CA ASN A 39 13.21 5.91 -19.38
C ASN A 39 13.08 7.13 -18.45
N ASP A 40 12.26 7.01 -17.41
CA ASP A 40 11.97 8.03 -16.40
C ASP A 40 12.78 7.84 -15.10
N LEU A 41 13.63 6.82 -15.05
CA LEU A 41 14.52 6.53 -13.94
C LEU A 41 15.98 6.72 -14.35
N GLU A 42 16.81 7.13 -13.40
CA GLU A 42 18.25 7.09 -13.58
C GLU A 42 18.72 5.64 -13.75
N GLU A 43 19.69 5.40 -14.62
CA GLU A 43 20.23 4.06 -14.90
C GLU A 43 20.64 3.32 -13.62
N PHE A 44 21.27 4.04 -12.68
CA PHE A 44 21.68 3.49 -11.38
C PHE A 44 20.50 3.00 -10.54
N GLU A 45 19.37 3.72 -10.53
CA GLU A 45 18.15 3.34 -9.80
C GLU A 45 17.54 2.07 -10.39
N SER A 46 17.42 2.02 -11.72
CA SER A 46 16.93 0.84 -12.44
C SER A 46 17.79 -0.39 -12.18
N GLU A 47 19.11 -0.27 -12.29
CA GLU A 47 20.03 -1.36 -11.99
C GLU A 47 19.96 -1.80 -10.52
N SER A 48 19.81 -0.86 -9.58
CA SER A 48 19.67 -1.17 -8.17
C SER A 48 18.43 -2.01 -7.90
N MET A 49 17.28 -1.64 -8.49
CA MET A 49 16.03 -2.39 -8.37
C MET A 49 16.14 -3.79 -8.97
N LEU A 50 16.74 -3.93 -10.15
CA LEU A 50 16.94 -5.24 -10.79
C LEU A 50 17.82 -6.16 -9.92
N ARG A 51 18.91 -5.64 -9.35
CA ARG A 51 19.77 -6.40 -8.41
C ARG A 51 19.02 -6.82 -7.15
N GLU A 52 18.17 -5.96 -6.60
CA GLU A 52 17.33 -6.28 -5.43
C GLU A 52 16.42 -7.48 -5.73
N PHE A 53 15.78 -7.49 -6.89
CA PHE A 53 14.93 -8.61 -7.30
C PHE A 53 15.74 -9.89 -7.59
N GLU A 54 16.87 -9.79 -8.25
CA GLU A 54 17.77 -10.93 -8.49
C GLU A 54 18.22 -11.56 -7.16
N LEU A 55 18.60 -10.75 -6.19
CA LEU A 55 19.00 -11.22 -4.87
C LEU A 55 17.82 -11.90 -4.15
N ALA A 56 16.64 -11.31 -4.17
CA ALA A 56 15.43 -11.90 -3.59
C ALA A 56 15.11 -13.27 -4.23
N MET A 57 15.22 -13.36 -5.57
CA MET A 57 14.97 -14.61 -6.30
C MET A 57 16.06 -15.64 -6.09
N SER A 58 17.32 -15.25 -5.91
CA SER A 58 18.43 -16.19 -5.66
C SER A 58 18.29 -16.97 -4.35
N THR A 59 17.53 -16.45 -3.40
CA THR A 59 17.25 -17.08 -2.10
C THR A 59 15.88 -17.74 -2.03
N SER A 60 15.07 -17.61 -3.08
CA SER A 60 13.74 -18.22 -3.19
C SER A 60 13.84 -19.71 -3.52
N SER A 61 12.90 -20.50 -3.03
CA SER A 61 12.73 -21.91 -3.42
C SER A 61 12.21 -22.07 -4.85
N ASP A 62 11.56 -21.06 -5.40
CA ASP A 62 11.15 -20.96 -6.80
C ASP A 62 11.63 -19.61 -7.38
N PRO A 63 12.77 -19.59 -8.10
CA PRO A 63 13.38 -18.37 -8.60
C PRO A 63 12.59 -17.68 -9.74
N ASP A 64 11.52 -18.32 -10.22
CA ASP A 64 10.64 -17.76 -11.25
C ASP A 64 9.35 -17.16 -10.66
N VAL A 65 9.19 -17.15 -9.33
CA VAL A 65 7.99 -16.69 -8.65
C VAL A 65 8.32 -15.64 -7.58
N MET A 66 7.82 -14.45 -7.73
CA MET A 66 7.85 -13.42 -6.68
C MET A 66 6.77 -13.73 -5.64
N ALA A 67 7.15 -14.34 -4.53
CA ALA A 67 6.22 -14.74 -3.46
C ALA A 67 5.95 -13.61 -2.45
N THR A 68 5.92 -12.34 -2.90
CA THR A 68 5.68 -11.17 -2.04
C THR A 68 4.19 -11.00 -1.78
N PRO A 69 3.69 -11.11 -0.52
CA PRO A 69 2.28 -10.91 -0.25
C PRO A 69 1.82 -9.50 -0.59
N PHE A 70 0.71 -9.39 -1.30
CA PHE A 70 -0.10 -8.17 -1.33
C PHE A 70 -0.98 -8.12 -0.07
N LEU A 71 -1.07 -6.97 0.57
CA LEU A 71 -1.72 -6.80 1.86
C LEU A 71 -2.99 -5.97 1.78
N ASP A 72 -3.05 -5.00 0.86
CA ASP A 72 -4.23 -4.17 0.63
C ASP A 72 -4.26 -3.65 -0.81
N ALA A 73 -5.45 -3.30 -1.30
CA ALA A 73 -5.65 -2.68 -2.60
C ALA A 73 -6.85 -1.74 -2.58
N TYR A 74 -6.72 -0.61 -3.25
CA TYR A 74 -7.80 0.34 -3.45
C TYR A 74 -7.80 0.86 -4.88
N ILE A 75 -8.97 0.88 -5.53
CA ILE A 75 -9.18 1.50 -6.84
C ILE A 75 -10.40 2.42 -6.71
N ASN A 76 -10.26 3.67 -7.09
CA ASN A 76 -11.34 4.65 -7.05
C ASN A 76 -12.27 4.53 -8.26
N ALA A 77 -13.35 5.31 -8.27
CA ALA A 77 -14.35 5.30 -9.35
C ALA A 77 -13.82 5.84 -10.68
N GLN A 78 -12.68 6.49 -10.69
CA GLN A 78 -11.99 7.00 -11.90
C GLN A 78 -11.06 5.94 -12.52
N GLY A 79 -10.89 4.79 -11.85
CA GLY A 79 -10.02 3.70 -12.29
C GLY A 79 -8.58 3.84 -11.86
N GLU A 80 -8.27 4.84 -11.04
CA GLU A 80 -6.95 5.01 -10.44
C GLU A 80 -6.88 4.27 -9.10
N GLY A 81 -5.74 3.60 -8.86
CA GLY A 81 -5.59 2.87 -7.62
C GLY A 81 -4.20 2.33 -7.39
N TYR A 82 -4.06 1.71 -6.23
CA TYR A 82 -2.80 1.13 -5.76
C TYR A 82 -3.05 -0.24 -5.13
N VAL A 83 -2.08 -1.13 -5.29
CA VAL A 83 -1.92 -2.34 -4.48
C VAL A 83 -0.62 -2.21 -3.71
N VAL A 84 -0.66 -2.53 -2.42
CA VAL A 84 0.48 -2.44 -1.51
C VAL A 84 0.74 -3.78 -0.82
N GLY A 85 1.98 -3.99 -0.37
CA GLY A 85 2.33 -5.27 0.21
C GLY A 85 3.63 -5.29 1.01
N ALA A 86 4.10 -6.50 1.23
CA ALA A 86 5.33 -6.75 1.98
C ALA A 86 6.56 -6.20 1.23
N PHE A 87 7.61 -5.92 2.00
CA PHE A 87 8.90 -5.43 1.48
C PHE A 87 8.80 -4.15 0.65
N GLY A 88 7.85 -3.26 1.00
CA GLY A 88 7.64 -2.00 0.30
C GLY A 88 7.03 -2.14 -1.10
N MET A 89 6.47 -3.31 -1.42
CA MET A 89 5.82 -3.54 -2.70
C MET A 89 4.66 -2.57 -2.89
N ILE A 90 4.66 -1.88 -4.02
CA ILE A 90 3.58 -1.01 -4.45
C ILE A 90 3.50 -0.97 -5.97
N LEU A 91 2.28 -1.13 -6.50
CA LEU A 91 1.97 -0.94 -7.91
C LEU A 91 0.83 0.07 -8.04
N ARG A 92 0.81 0.82 -9.13
CA ARG A 92 -0.25 1.77 -9.50
C ARG A 92 -0.99 1.30 -10.74
N THR A 93 -2.28 1.56 -10.79
CA THR A 93 -3.11 1.50 -12.00
C THR A 93 -3.81 2.85 -12.24
N ILE A 94 -4.13 3.15 -13.50
CA ILE A 94 -4.95 4.30 -13.90
C ILE A 94 -6.11 3.87 -14.82
N ASP A 95 -6.34 2.57 -14.97
CA ASP A 95 -7.29 1.98 -15.92
C ASP A 95 -8.08 0.81 -15.35
N ASN A 96 -8.52 0.92 -14.08
CA ASN A 96 -9.27 -0.09 -13.35
C ASN A 96 -8.52 -1.43 -13.16
N GLY A 97 -7.19 -1.40 -13.12
CA GLY A 97 -6.39 -2.59 -12.90
C GLY A 97 -6.14 -3.44 -14.15
N LEU A 98 -6.41 -2.90 -15.34
CA LEU A 98 -6.05 -3.56 -16.59
C LEU A 98 -4.53 -3.58 -16.81
N HIS A 99 -3.86 -2.49 -16.43
CA HIS A 99 -2.41 -2.39 -16.45
C HIS A 99 -1.91 -1.89 -15.08
N TRP A 100 -0.73 -2.38 -14.70
CA TRP A 100 -0.07 -2.04 -13.44
C TRP A 100 1.34 -1.55 -13.69
N GLU A 101 1.74 -0.49 -12.99
CA GLU A 101 3.07 0.11 -13.02
C GLU A 101 3.73 -0.02 -11.64
N PRO A 102 4.98 -0.49 -11.55
CA PRO A 102 5.74 -0.46 -10.30
C PRO A 102 6.01 0.98 -9.82
N TRP A 103 5.75 1.22 -8.52
CA TRP A 103 5.92 2.52 -7.88
C TRP A 103 6.85 2.47 -6.65
N ILE A 104 7.61 1.40 -6.50
CA ILE A 104 8.47 1.14 -5.35
C ILE A 104 9.47 2.28 -5.12
N GLN A 105 10.10 2.78 -6.19
CA GLN A 105 11.06 3.88 -6.18
C GLN A 105 10.41 5.25 -5.92
N ARG A 106 9.09 5.36 -6.07
CA ARG A 106 8.31 6.58 -5.86
C ARG A 106 7.75 6.67 -4.43
N THR A 107 8.49 6.14 -3.45
CA THR A 107 8.08 6.14 -2.03
C THR A 107 9.24 6.54 -1.12
N ASP A 108 8.95 7.28 -0.05
CA ASP A 108 9.89 7.53 1.04
C ASP A 108 9.98 6.32 1.98
N ASN A 109 10.27 5.13 1.40
CA ASN A 109 10.38 3.85 2.09
C ASN A 109 11.66 3.10 1.72
N ASP A 110 12.80 3.77 1.83
CA ASP A 110 14.13 3.21 1.50
C ASP A 110 14.47 1.91 2.27
N ARG A 111 13.85 1.75 3.43
CA ARG A 111 14.02 0.55 4.27
C ARG A 111 13.16 -0.64 3.86
N ARG A 112 12.37 -0.52 2.81
CA ARG A 112 11.45 -1.58 2.33
C ARG A 112 10.52 -2.10 3.43
N MET A 113 10.06 -1.23 4.32
CA MET A 113 9.09 -1.58 5.36
C MET A 113 7.79 -2.08 4.71
N HIS A 114 7.12 -3.04 5.36
CA HIS A 114 5.84 -3.56 4.89
C HIS A 114 4.79 -2.45 4.85
N LEU A 115 4.03 -2.39 3.76
CA LEU A 115 2.92 -1.47 3.54
C LEU A 115 1.61 -2.24 3.76
N TYR A 116 0.89 -1.92 4.83
CA TYR A 116 -0.26 -2.71 5.28
C TYR A 116 -1.58 -2.27 4.70
N SER A 117 -1.74 -0.98 4.42
CA SER A 117 -3.02 -0.45 3.93
C SER A 117 -2.84 0.77 3.06
N VAL A 118 -3.74 0.93 2.10
CA VAL A 118 -3.87 2.10 1.23
C VAL A 118 -5.31 2.62 1.27
N SER A 119 -5.49 3.94 1.35
CA SER A 119 -6.82 4.56 1.36
C SER A 119 -6.81 5.85 0.55
N MET A 120 -7.86 6.05 -0.22
CA MET A 120 -8.04 7.24 -1.06
C MET A 120 -9.35 7.96 -0.68
N SER A 121 -9.32 9.30 -0.65
CA SER A 121 -10.49 10.14 -0.46
C SER A 121 -10.33 11.45 -1.23
N GLY A 122 -11.15 11.66 -2.26
CA GLY A 122 -10.94 12.77 -3.20
C GLY A 122 -9.58 12.65 -3.91
N ALA A 123 -8.76 13.69 -3.84
CA ALA A 123 -7.40 13.69 -4.36
C ALA A 123 -6.37 13.13 -3.38
N GLU A 124 -6.74 12.89 -2.13
CA GLU A 124 -5.81 12.46 -1.09
C GLU A 124 -5.64 10.94 -1.07
N THR A 125 -4.40 10.49 -1.11
CA THR A 125 -4.04 9.08 -0.99
C THR A 125 -3.02 8.88 0.12
N PHE A 126 -3.30 7.93 1.01
CA PHE A 126 -2.44 7.58 2.14
C PHE A 126 -2.11 6.11 2.15
N ILE A 127 -0.89 5.79 2.60
CA ILE A 127 -0.42 4.43 2.86
C ILE A 127 0.08 4.36 4.29
N SER A 128 -0.22 3.26 4.99
CA SER A 128 0.31 2.98 6.32
C SER A 128 1.14 1.69 6.35
N GLY A 129 2.08 1.61 7.31
CA GLY A 129 3.00 0.50 7.40
C GLY A 129 3.66 0.32 8.76
N GLU A 130 4.82 -0.35 8.74
CA GLU A 130 5.62 -0.64 9.93
C GLU A 130 6.27 0.59 10.53
N GLN A 131 6.63 0.49 11.81
CA GLN A 131 7.45 1.47 12.53
C GLN A 131 6.93 2.91 12.44
N GLY A 132 5.60 3.07 12.49
CA GLY A 132 4.96 4.38 12.42
C GLY A 132 4.93 4.99 11.03
N LEU A 133 5.25 4.19 9.99
CA LEU A 133 5.21 4.68 8.62
C LEU A 133 3.80 5.09 8.23
N VAL A 134 3.67 6.34 7.84
CA VAL A 134 2.53 6.86 7.08
C VAL A 134 3.10 7.70 5.94
N MET A 135 2.60 7.49 4.75
CA MET A 135 2.97 8.26 3.57
C MET A 135 1.72 8.84 2.92
N ARG A 136 1.85 10.03 2.37
CA ARG A 136 0.83 10.72 1.58
C ARG A 136 1.35 10.89 0.16
N LEU A 137 0.47 10.73 -0.82
CA LEU A 137 0.78 11.04 -2.21
C LEU A 137 0.98 12.55 -2.38
N ASP A 138 2.10 12.93 -2.96
CA ASP A 138 2.33 14.24 -3.52
C ASP A 138 2.08 14.14 -5.03
N ASP A 139 0.95 14.70 -5.47
CA ASP A 139 0.53 14.64 -6.87
C ASP A 139 1.44 15.46 -7.80
N GLU A 140 2.07 16.52 -7.30
CA GLU A 140 3.01 17.32 -8.09
C GLU A 140 4.33 16.58 -8.28
N ALA A 141 4.86 15.99 -7.22
CA ALA A 141 6.08 15.20 -7.26
C ALA A 141 5.87 13.77 -7.80
N GLN A 142 4.62 13.32 -7.95
CA GLN A 142 4.25 11.96 -8.35
C GLN A 142 4.96 10.89 -7.51
N ARG A 143 4.95 11.07 -6.18
CA ARG A 143 5.56 10.16 -5.23
C ARG A 143 4.87 10.18 -3.87
N PHE A 144 5.03 9.11 -3.10
CA PHE A 144 4.58 9.05 -1.70
C PHE A 144 5.64 9.63 -0.77
N ILE A 145 5.29 10.70 -0.08
CA ILE A 145 6.14 11.41 0.88
C ILE A 145 5.75 10.99 2.30
N ARG A 146 6.75 10.72 3.13
CA ARG A 146 6.53 10.35 4.53
C ARG A 146 5.97 11.50 5.34
N THR A 147 4.86 11.25 6.06
CA THR A 147 4.31 12.16 7.06
C THR A 147 4.79 11.74 8.45
N PRO A 148 5.36 12.65 9.28
CA PRO A 148 5.81 12.30 10.62
C PRO A 148 4.64 11.90 11.51
N THR A 149 4.75 10.77 12.21
CA THR A 149 3.78 10.34 13.22
C THR A 149 4.43 10.26 14.60
N PRO A 150 3.69 10.49 15.70
CA PRO A 150 4.23 10.40 17.05
C PRO A 150 4.34 8.95 17.57
N TYR A 151 4.18 7.96 16.71
CA TYR A 151 4.15 6.55 17.04
C TYR A 151 5.20 5.78 16.24
N THR A 152 5.85 4.81 16.90
CA THR A 152 6.92 3.99 16.30
C THR A 152 6.54 2.51 16.12
N GLY A 153 5.30 2.15 16.44
CA GLY A 153 4.78 0.80 16.22
C GLY A 153 4.10 0.67 14.86
N THR A 154 3.61 -0.54 14.56
CA THR A 154 2.98 -0.83 13.28
C THR A 154 1.56 -0.28 13.21
N PHE A 155 1.27 0.42 12.13
CA PHE A 155 -0.10 0.73 11.69
C PHE A 155 -0.57 -0.35 10.71
N PHE A 156 -1.67 -1.01 11.06
CA PHE A 156 -2.29 -2.04 10.21
C PHE A 156 -3.28 -1.45 9.20
N GLY A 157 -3.71 -0.22 9.43
CA GLY A 157 -4.63 0.42 8.50
C GLY A 157 -4.57 1.93 8.52
N VAL A 158 -4.99 2.50 7.40
CA VAL A 158 -5.28 3.91 7.20
C VAL A 158 -6.67 4.06 6.62
N GLN A 159 -7.40 5.06 7.07
CA GLN A 159 -8.70 5.43 6.52
C GLN A 159 -8.71 6.93 6.25
N ALA A 160 -8.68 7.30 4.99
CA ALA A 160 -8.86 8.67 4.53
C ALA A 160 -10.35 8.99 4.38
N SER A 161 -10.73 10.22 4.72
CA SER A 161 -12.05 10.79 4.49
C SER A 161 -11.91 12.29 4.22
N ALA A 162 -12.98 12.95 3.79
CA ALA A 162 -12.99 14.40 3.56
C ALA A 162 -12.68 15.21 4.83
N ASP A 163 -13.02 14.69 6.02
CA ASP A 163 -12.93 15.41 7.30
C ASP A 163 -11.67 15.07 8.09
N ALA A 164 -11.10 13.88 7.90
CA ALA A 164 -9.96 13.39 8.68
C ALA A 164 -9.31 12.16 8.05
N VAL A 165 -8.06 11.93 8.43
CA VAL A 165 -7.32 10.69 8.20
C VAL A 165 -7.14 9.99 9.55
N LEU A 166 -7.50 8.71 9.60
CA LEU A 166 -7.27 7.84 10.76
C LEU A 166 -6.17 6.83 10.43
N VAL A 167 -5.23 6.62 11.34
CA VAL A 167 -4.27 5.51 11.28
C VAL A 167 -4.37 4.70 12.57
N TYR A 168 -4.40 3.38 12.41
CA TYR A 168 -4.65 2.48 13.53
C TYR A 168 -3.83 1.20 13.43
N GLY A 169 -3.57 0.56 14.56
CA GLY A 169 -2.76 -0.64 14.53
C GLY A 169 -2.53 -1.29 15.87
N LEU A 170 -1.27 -1.63 16.12
CA LEU A 170 -0.83 -2.46 17.22
C LEU A 170 -1.22 -1.88 18.58
N ARG A 171 -1.71 -2.73 19.48
CA ARG A 171 -2.08 -2.40 20.88
C ARG A 171 -3.12 -1.28 20.98
N GLY A 172 -4.13 -1.28 20.14
CA GLY A 172 -5.23 -0.33 20.18
C GLY A 172 -4.84 1.12 19.84
N ASN A 173 -3.62 1.35 19.34
CA ASN A 173 -3.20 2.69 18.96
C ASN A 173 -4.00 3.19 17.78
N LEU A 174 -4.59 4.37 17.94
CA LEU A 174 -5.37 5.10 16.96
C LEU A 174 -4.95 6.57 16.99
N TYR A 175 -4.68 7.12 15.81
CA TYR A 175 -4.37 8.54 15.66
C TYR A 175 -5.25 9.14 14.57
N ALA A 176 -5.60 10.40 14.74
CA ALA A 176 -6.38 11.18 13.80
C ALA A 176 -5.61 12.43 13.36
N SER A 177 -5.66 12.73 12.08
CA SER A 177 -5.21 13.99 11.50
C SER A 177 -6.40 14.69 10.85
N LYS A 178 -6.46 16.03 11.00
CA LYS A 178 -7.46 16.90 10.35
C LYS A 178 -6.83 17.87 9.34
N ASP A 179 -5.54 17.75 9.13
CA ASP A 179 -4.71 18.61 8.30
C ASP A 179 -3.89 17.76 7.30
N GLN A 180 -4.51 16.69 6.80
CA GLN A 180 -3.95 15.84 5.74
C GLN A 180 -2.60 15.19 6.12
N GLY A 181 -2.44 14.83 7.39
CA GLY A 181 -1.26 14.12 7.90
C GLY A 181 -0.13 15.04 8.38
N GLU A 182 -0.30 16.35 8.43
CA GLU A 182 0.72 17.26 8.95
C GLU A 182 0.87 17.12 10.46
N THR A 183 -0.27 16.99 11.18
CA THR A 183 -0.26 16.73 12.62
C THR A 183 -1.21 15.59 12.98
N TRP A 184 -0.85 14.87 14.07
CA TRP A 184 -1.58 13.70 14.54
C TRP A 184 -1.94 13.82 16.00
N THR A 185 -3.19 13.53 16.33
CA THR A 185 -3.69 13.48 17.71
C THR A 185 -4.05 12.04 18.04
N LYS A 186 -3.54 11.55 19.18
CA LYS A 186 -3.92 10.22 19.69
C LYS A 186 -5.39 10.22 20.09
N VAL A 187 -6.11 9.18 19.67
CA VAL A 187 -7.50 8.93 20.06
C VAL A 187 -7.49 7.79 21.10
N GLU A 188 -8.01 8.05 22.28
CA GLU A 188 -8.10 7.04 23.32
C GLU A 188 -9.24 6.06 23.02
N THR A 189 -8.87 4.81 22.76
CA THR A 189 -9.83 3.75 22.39
C THR A 189 -10.33 2.97 23.61
N GLY A 190 -9.63 3.08 24.73
CA GLY A 190 -9.94 2.34 25.96
C GLY A 190 -9.65 0.84 25.87
N GLN A 191 -8.91 0.39 24.87
CA GLN A 191 -8.55 -1.02 24.68
C GLN A 191 -7.08 -1.19 24.26
N GLU A 192 -6.54 -2.38 24.51
CA GLU A 192 -5.16 -2.75 24.19
C GLU A 192 -5.05 -3.75 23.04
N SER A 193 -6.17 -4.27 22.55
CA SER A 193 -6.21 -5.15 21.39
C SER A 193 -5.85 -4.41 20.10
N SER A 194 -5.13 -5.05 19.21
CA SER A 194 -4.74 -4.45 17.94
C SER A 194 -5.98 -4.16 17.07
N ILE A 195 -6.05 -2.96 16.52
CA ILE A 195 -7.09 -2.58 15.56
C ILE A 195 -6.60 -2.99 14.17
N VAL A 196 -7.36 -3.84 13.50
CA VAL A 196 -6.94 -4.46 12.22
C VAL A 196 -7.74 -3.97 11.03
N GLN A 197 -8.91 -3.38 11.25
CA GLN A 197 -9.75 -2.85 10.17
C GLN A 197 -10.63 -1.71 10.66
N SER A 198 -10.96 -0.80 9.77
CA SER A 198 -11.97 0.22 9.99
C SER A 198 -12.94 0.31 8.83
N LEU A 199 -14.17 0.68 9.15
CA LEU A 199 -15.21 0.96 8.17
C LEU A 199 -15.78 2.37 8.44
N PRO A 200 -15.72 3.29 7.46
CA PRO A 200 -16.30 4.61 7.63
C PRO A 200 -17.83 4.51 7.71
N LEU A 201 -18.39 5.22 8.66
CA LEU A 201 -19.84 5.37 8.84
C LEU A 201 -20.24 6.84 8.63
N SER A 202 -21.53 7.07 8.45
CA SER A 202 -22.05 8.44 8.31
C SER A 202 -21.77 9.31 9.56
N LYS A 203 -21.70 10.62 9.37
CA LYS A 203 -21.53 11.64 10.43
C LYS A 203 -20.19 11.55 11.17
N GLY A 204 -19.09 11.30 10.46
CA GLY A 204 -17.74 11.27 11.04
C GLY A 204 -17.49 10.13 12.03
N ARG A 205 -18.33 9.08 12.00
CA ARG A 205 -18.13 7.87 12.82
C ARG A 205 -17.36 6.82 12.02
N ALA A 206 -16.65 5.97 12.73
CA ALA A 206 -16.02 4.78 12.17
C ALA A 206 -16.32 3.56 13.05
N LEU A 207 -16.51 2.41 12.43
CA LEU A 207 -16.52 1.12 13.11
C LEU A 207 -15.09 0.56 13.04
N MET A 208 -14.55 0.17 14.18
CA MET A 208 -13.23 -0.44 14.30
C MET A 208 -13.37 -1.91 14.65
N ILE A 209 -12.54 -2.76 14.04
CA ILE A 209 -12.46 -4.19 14.33
C ILE A 209 -11.10 -4.44 14.99
N SER A 210 -11.11 -5.09 16.15
CA SER A 210 -9.91 -5.48 16.90
C SER A 210 -9.84 -7.00 17.08
N GLN A 211 -8.61 -7.46 17.28
CA GLN A 211 -8.31 -8.86 17.64
C GLN A 211 -8.25 -9.01 19.14
#